data_1431bd19c9e9e251e88fa024075cd92f
#
_entry.id   1431bd19c9e9e251e88fa024075cd92f
#
_cell.length_a   1.000
_cell.length_b   1.000
_cell.length_c   1.000
_cell.angle_alpha   90.00
_cell.angle_beta   90.00
_cell.angle_gamma   90.00
#
_symmetry.space_group_name_H-M   'P 1'
#
loop_
_entity.id
_entity.type
_entity.pdbx_description
1 polymer ?
#
loop_
_entity_poly.entity_id
_entity_poly.type
_entity_poly.pdbx_seq_one_letter_code
_entity_poly.pdbx_strand_id
1 'polypeptide(L)'
;EAERRVLVLENPGLRGASSITHTLYAGLQLILPGEVAPSHRHTQTALRFIVEGAGAYTAVDGERVTMHPGDFIITPSWTWHDHGNPGAEPVVWLDGLDVPMVAFFDSGFMERYPEAMQPITRPEGDSQARYGANMLPSDYTPQSLTTPVFCYPYARTREALEQLRRGGDAHLCHGLKLQYSNPATGGYPMPTIGAFVQLLPRSFAGKPYRATDGTVYCAVEGSGRTRIDGKVLEWQEQDVFVAPSWSRVQHEADADAVLFSFSDRPAQKALGLWREKVPCD
;
A
#
# COMPACT_ATOMS: atom_id res chain seq x y z
N GLU A 1 -1.35 -24.28 0.17
CA GLU A 1 -0.47 -23.84 1.28
C GLU A 1 -0.04 -22.37 1.13
N ALA A 2 0.05 -21.82 -0.09
CA ALA A 2 0.41 -20.42 -0.33
C ALA A 2 -0.47 -19.41 0.44
N GLU A 3 -1.77 -19.65 0.51
CA GLU A 3 -2.74 -18.82 1.25
C GLU A 3 -2.41 -18.66 2.76
N ARG A 4 -1.63 -19.59 3.32
CA ARG A 4 -1.29 -19.63 4.76
C ARG A 4 0.15 -19.23 5.09
N ARG A 5 0.95 -18.91 4.07
CA ARG A 5 2.37 -18.55 4.26
C ARG A 5 2.49 -17.04 4.41
N VAL A 6 1.95 -16.52 5.51
CA VAL A 6 1.97 -15.11 5.85
C VAL A 6 2.67 -14.90 7.18
N LEU A 7 3.68 -14.03 7.19
CA LEU A 7 4.27 -13.50 8.41
C LEU A 7 3.47 -12.27 8.84
N VAL A 8 2.62 -12.44 9.84
CA VAL A 8 1.83 -11.33 10.39
C VAL A 8 2.74 -10.35 11.12
N LEU A 9 2.70 -9.09 10.72
CA LEU A 9 3.44 -8.01 11.36
C LEU A 9 2.59 -7.43 12.49
N GLU A 10 3.02 -7.65 13.72
CA GLU A 10 2.28 -7.24 14.89
C GLU A 10 2.98 -6.09 15.62
N ASN A 11 2.25 -5.05 15.97
CA ASN A 11 2.76 -3.98 16.81
C ASN A 11 2.98 -4.51 18.23
N PRO A 12 4.19 -4.35 18.82
CA PRO A 12 4.46 -4.79 20.18
C PRO A 12 3.50 -4.23 21.25
N GLY A 13 2.87 -3.07 20.98
CA GLY A 13 1.85 -2.48 21.84
C GLY A 13 0.45 -3.08 21.68
N LEU A 14 0.25 -3.97 20.67
CA LEU A 14 -1.04 -4.61 20.35
C LEU A 14 -0.90 -6.14 20.30
N ARG A 15 -0.06 -6.72 21.16
CA ARG A 15 0.24 -8.14 21.14
C ARG A 15 -1.01 -9.02 21.23
N GLY A 16 -1.09 -10.04 20.37
CA GLY A 16 -2.20 -10.96 20.26
C GLY A 16 -3.39 -10.44 19.45
N ALA A 17 -3.32 -9.22 18.93
CA ALA A 17 -4.38 -8.64 18.13
C ALA A 17 -4.23 -8.93 16.62
N SER A 18 -3.09 -9.49 16.19
CA SER A 18 -2.75 -9.66 14.76
C SER A 18 -2.92 -8.37 13.96
N SER A 19 -2.55 -7.24 14.57
CA SER A 19 -2.77 -5.90 14.01
C SER A 19 -1.52 -5.04 14.12
N ILE A 20 -1.21 -4.30 13.06
CA ILE A 20 -0.07 -3.36 13.04
C ILE A 20 -0.47 -1.99 13.63
N THR A 21 -1.73 -1.59 13.46
CA THR A 21 -2.39 -0.48 14.16
C THR A 21 -3.76 -0.92 14.64
N HIS A 22 -4.50 -0.08 15.37
CA HIS A 22 -5.87 -0.39 15.78
C HIS A 22 -6.85 -0.57 14.60
N THR A 23 -6.50 -0.09 13.42
CA THR A 23 -7.37 -0.03 12.24
C THR A 23 -6.84 -0.84 11.06
N LEU A 24 -5.53 -1.21 11.08
CA LEU A 24 -4.85 -1.84 9.96
C LEU A 24 -4.19 -3.15 10.35
N TYR A 25 -4.28 -4.10 9.45
CA TYR A 25 -3.48 -5.31 9.38
C TYR A 25 -2.30 -5.09 8.43
N ALA A 26 -1.16 -5.72 8.71
CA ALA A 26 -0.04 -5.85 7.79
C ALA A 26 0.57 -7.26 7.89
N GLY A 27 0.99 -7.80 6.76
CA GLY A 27 1.65 -9.11 6.71
C GLY A 27 2.56 -9.24 5.50
N LEU A 28 3.63 -10.02 5.62
CA LEU A 28 4.47 -10.41 4.48
C LEU A 28 4.02 -11.77 3.99
N GLN A 29 3.52 -11.84 2.77
CA GLN A 29 3.12 -13.07 2.13
C GLN A 29 4.18 -13.55 1.13
N LEU A 30 4.48 -14.84 1.19
CA LEU A 30 5.40 -15.53 0.29
C LEU A 30 4.64 -16.51 -0.60
N ILE A 31 4.88 -16.44 -1.92
CA ILE A 31 4.41 -17.42 -2.88
C ILE A 31 5.61 -18.04 -3.62
N LEU A 32 5.67 -19.36 -3.60
CA LEU A 32 6.75 -20.12 -4.26
C LEU A 32 6.39 -20.42 -5.72
N PRO A 33 7.39 -20.73 -6.58
CA PRO A 33 7.16 -21.17 -7.96
C PRO A 33 6.12 -22.31 -8.06
N GLY A 34 5.18 -22.17 -8.99
CA GLY A 34 4.10 -23.13 -9.24
C GLY A 34 2.93 -23.09 -8.23
N GLU A 35 2.99 -22.27 -7.20
CA GLU A 35 1.89 -22.17 -6.24
C GLU A 35 0.76 -21.27 -6.73
N VAL A 36 -0.45 -21.58 -6.26
CA VAL A 36 -1.68 -20.77 -6.44
C VAL A 36 -2.35 -20.59 -5.08
N ALA A 37 -2.67 -19.35 -4.72
CA ALA A 37 -3.57 -19.01 -3.65
C ALA A 37 -4.99 -18.90 -4.24
N PRO A 38 -5.93 -19.76 -3.79
CA PRO A 38 -7.22 -19.92 -4.45
C PRO A 38 -8.07 -18.65 -4.48
N SER A 39 -8.88 -18.54 -5.53
CA SER A 39 -9.75 -17.41 -5.76
C SER A 39 -10.83 -17.29 -4.67
N HIS A 40 -10.93 -16.09 -4.15
CA HIS A 40 -11.92 -15.72 -3.13
C HIS A 40 -12.25 -14.22 -3.21
N ARG A 41 -13.24 -13.79 -2.46
CA ARG A 41 -13.52 -12.38 -2.20
C ARG A 41 -13.86 -12.16 -0.74
N HIS A 42 -13.55 -10.98 -0.24
CA HIS A 42 -13.82 -10.56 1.12
C HIS A 42 -14.18 -9.07 1.19
N THR A 43 -14.84 -8.67 2.26
CA THR A 43 -15.29 -7.29 2.45
C THR A 43 -14.14 -6.33 2.76
N GLN A 44 -13.02 -6.82 3.28
CA GLN A 44 -11.83 -6.02 3.51
C GLN A 44 -11.28 -5.50 2.16
N THR A 45 -10.84 -4.26 2.15
CA THR A 45 -10.01 -3.72 1.08
C THR A 45 -8.57 -4.15 1.33
N ALA A 46 -7.88 -4.60 0.29
CA ALA A 46 -6.50 -5.05 0.37
C ALA A 46 -5.59 -4.28 -0.59
N LEU A 47 -4.40 -3.98 -0.12
CA LEU A 47 -3.28 -3.55 -0.94
C LEU A 47 -2.16 -4.59 -0.89
N ARG A 48 -1.37 -4.64 -1.96
CA ARG A 48 -0.11 -5.40 -2.03
C ARG A 48 0.98 -4.49 -2.53
N PHE A 49 2.04 -4.41 -1.77
CA PHE A 49 3.27 -3.73 -2.19
C PHE A 49 4.35 -4.79 -2.40
N ILE A 50 4.88 -4.89 -3.61
CA ILE A 50 5.81 -5.97 -3.96
C ILE A 50 7.19 -5.63 -3.40
N VAL A 51 7.67 -6.47 -2.47
CA VAL A 51 8.91 -6.25 -1.73
C VAL A 51 10.08 -6.93 -2.43
N GLU A 52 9.90 -8.18 -2.88
CA GLU A 52 10.97 -9.00 -3.44
C GLU A 52 10.44 -9.98 -4.49
N GLY A 53 11.25 -10.25 -5.52
CA GLY A 53 10.92 -11.16 -6.60
C GLY A 53 10.01 -10.55 -7.65
N ALA A 54 9.84 -11.26 -8.77
CA ALA A 54 9.01 -10.82 -9.89
C ALA A 54 8.36 -12.01 -10.60
N GLY A 55 7.29 -11.73 -11.38
CA GLY A 55 6.65 -12.73 -12.23
C GLY A 55 5.51 -13.52 -11.60
N ALA A 56 5.27 -13.42 -10.30
CA ALA A 56 3.98 -13.78 -9.72
C ALA A 56 2.89 -12.83 -10.21
N TYR A 57 1.64 -13.19 -10.03
CA TYR A 57 0.51 -12.33 -10.40
C TYR A 57 -0.55 -12.26 -9.30
N THR A 58 -1.31 -11.18 -9.33
CA THR A 58 -2.66 -11.09 -8.75
C THR A 58 -3.66 -10.97 -9.90
N ALA A 59 -4.68 -11.83 -9.92
CA ALA A 59 -5.84 -11.63 -10.78
C ALA A 59 -6.92 -10.90 -9.97
N VAL A 60 -7.43 -9.80 -10.49
CA VAL A 60 -8.48 -8.97 -9.85
C VAL A 60 -9.60 -8.76 -10.85
N ASP A 61 -10.81 -9.20 -10.52
CA ASP A 61 -12.01 -9.01 -11.35
C ASP A 61 -11.78 -9.36 -12.83
N GLY A 62 -11.13 -10.49 -13.09
CA GLY A 62 -10.84 -11.01 -14.43
C GLY A 62 -9.64 -10.36 -15.16
N GLU A 63 -8.92 -9.44 -14.53
CA GLU A 63 -7.67 -8.89 -15.05
C GLU A 63 -6.46 -9.45 -14.27
N ARG A 64 -5.48 -10.01 -14.98
CA ARG A 64 -4.22 -10.41 -14.38
C ARG A 64 -3.27 -9.23 -14.32
N VAL A 65 -2.60 -9.07 -13.19
CA VAL A 65 -1.56 -8.07 -12.94
C VAL A 65 -0.28 -8.81 -12.55
N THR A 66 0.73 -8.77 -13.40
CA THR A 66 2.06 -9.32 -13.10
C THR A 66 2.79 -8.42 -12.11
N MET A 67 3.41 -9.03 -11.11
CA MET A 67 4.08 -8.35 -10.01
C MET A 67 5.54 -8.03 -10.34
N HIS A 68 5.96 -6.78 -10.08
CA HIS A 68 7.36 -6.35 -10.10
C HIS A 68 7.71 -5.63 -8.81
N PRO A 69 8.96 -5.67 -8.33
CA PRO A 69 9.37 -4.98 -7.12
C PRO A 69 8.98 -3.50 -7.11
N GLY A 70 8.38 -3.05 -6.00
CA GLY A 70 7.91 -1.69 -5.82
C GLY A 70 6.52 -1.40 -6.40
N ASP A 71 5.91 -2.32 -7.15
CA ASP A 71 4.54 -2.14 -7.64
C ASP A 71 3.55 -2.10 -6.47
N PHE A 72 2.59 -1.19 -6.58
CA PHE A 72 1.46 -1.08 -5.67
C PHE A 72 0.20 -1.60 -6.35
N ILE A 73 -0.35 -2.71 -5.84
CA ILE A 73 -1.49 -3.43 -6.40
C ILE A 73 -2.67 -3.39 -5.41
N ILE A 74 -3.88 -3.23 -5.90
CA ILE A 74 -5.10 -3.11 -5.11
C ILE A 74 -6.07 -4.23 -5.44
N THR A 75 -6.66 -4.81 -4.40
CA THR A 75 -7.86 -5.62 -4.48
C THR A 75 -9.01 -4.85 -3.82
N PRO A 76 -9.97 -4.34 -4.58
CA PRO A 76 -11.14 -3.68 -4.02
C PRO A 76 -11.98 -4.60 -3.13
N SER A 77 -12.65 -4.02 -2.14
CA SER A 77 -13.62 -4.74 -1.32
C SER A 77 -14.61 -5.54 -2.18
N TRP A 78 -14.88 -6.77 -1.78
CA TRP A 78 -15.85 -7.68 -2.39
C TRP A 78 -15.59 -8.02 -3.87
N THR A 79 -14.31 -7.98 -4.28
CA THR A 79 -13.87 -8.29 -5.64
C THR A 79 -13.18 -9.64 -5.68
N TRP A 80 -13.51 -10.48 -6.66
CA TRP A 80 -12.85 -11.77 -6.88
C TRP A 80 -11.36 -11.57 -7.16
N HIS A 81 -10.53 -12.33 -6.46
CA HIS A 81 -9.09 -12.30 -6.67
C HIS A 81 -8.43 -13.62 -6.32
N ASP A 82 -7.35 -13.93 -7.02
CA ASP A 82 -6.45 -15.04 -6.76
C ASP A 82 -5.00 -14.60 -7.03
N HIS A 83 -4.06 -15.42 -6.57
CA HIS A 83 -2.64 -15.19 -6.78
C HIS A 83 -1.98 -16.45 -7.29
N GLY A 84 -0.99 -16.31 -8.17
CA GLY A 84 -0.20 -17.43 -8.62
C GLY A 84 1.22 -17.00 -8.96
N ASN A 85 2.13 -17.96 -8.90
CA ASN A 85 3.51 -17.74 -9.30
C ASN A 85 3.91 -18.72 -10.41
N PRO A 86 3.73 -18.36 -11.69
CA PRO A 86 4.22 -19.15 -12.81
C PRO A 86 5.71 -18.98 -13.07
N GLY A 87 6.38 -18.08 -12.34
CA GLY A 87 7.81 -17.79 -12.46
C GLY A 87 8.69 -18.86 -11.83
N ALA A 88 10.00 -18.62 -11.88
CA ALA A 88 11.02 -19.54 -11.35
C ALA A 88 11.52 -19.16 -9.94
N GLU A 89 11.23 -17.94 -9.49
CA GLU A 89 11.72 -17.40 -8.22
C GLU A 89 10.57 -17.14 -7.24
N PRO A 90 10.80 -17.24 -5.93
CA PRO A 90 9.84 -16.81 -4.93
C PRO A 90 9.50 -15.33 -5.05
N VAL A 91 8.27 -14.95 -4.68
CA VAL A 91 7.84 -13.55 -4.64
C VAL A 91 7.27 -13.26 -3.26
N VAL A 92 7.68 -12.12 -2.69
CA VAL A 92 7.22 -11.62 -1.40
C VAL A 92 6.56 -10.26 -1.59
N TRP A 93 5.39 -10.08 -0.98
CA TRP A 93 4.73 -8.78 -0.93
C TRP A 93 4.27 -8.44 0.47
N LEU A 94 4.17 -7.15 0.74
CA LEU A 94 3.56 -6.60 1.95
C LEU A 94 2.06 -6.42 1.68
N ASP A 95 1.24 -7.17 2.40
CA ASP A 95 -0.20 -6.95 2.45
C ASP A 95 -0.54 -5.86 3.47
N GLY A 96 -1.47 -4.99 3.10
CA GLY A 96 -2.12 -4.04 4.00
C GLY A 96 -3.63 -4.14 3.85
N LEU A 97 -4.35 -4.41 4.94
CA LEU A 97 -5.81 -4.55 4.94
C LEU A 97 -6.44 -3.78 6.11
N ASP A 98 -7.69 -3.41 5.93
CA ASP A 98 -8.52 -2.77 6.95
C ASP A 98 -9.29 -3.78 7.84
N VAL A 99 -8.72 -4.99 8.05
CA VAL A 99 -9.32 -6.08 8.83
C VAL A 99 -9.86 -5.62 10.18
N PRO A 100 -9.11 -4.90 11.04
CA PRO A 100 -9.62 -4.48 12.35
C PRO A 100 -10.79 -3.49 12.23
N MET A 101 -10.79 -2.64 11.21
CA MET A 101 -11.86 -1.68 10.97
C MET A 101 -13.14 -2.37 10.52
N VAL A 102 -13.07 -3.33 9.59
CA VAL A 102 -14.19 -4.16 9.15
C VAL A 102 -14.74 -5.00 10.29
N ALA A 103 -13.86 -5.55 11.14
CA ALA A 103 -14.27 -6.29 12.34
C ALA A 103 -14.99 -5.40 13.35
N PHE A 104 -14.53 -4.15 13.54
CA PHE A 104 -15.20 -3.18 14.42
C PHE A 104 -16.64 -2.89 14.00
N PHE A 105 -16.90 -2.85 12.68
CA PHE A 105 -18.26 -2.65 12.12
C PHE A 105 -19.08 -3.94 12.03
N ASP A 106 -18.53 -5.09 12.46
CA ASP A 106 -19.17 -6.41 12.35
C ASP A 106 -19.64 -6.74 10.91
N SER A 107 -18.82 -6.34 9.92
CA SER A 107 -19.16 -6.42 8.49
C SER A 107 -18.21 -7.34 7.70
N GLY A 108 -17.59 -8.30 8.41
CA GLY A 108 -16.64 -9.25 7.83
C GLY A 108 -17.34 -10.41 7.10
N PHE A 109 -17.19 -10.48 5.79
CA PHE A 109 -17.69 -11.59 4.96
C PHE A 109 -16.59 -12.09 4.03
N MET A 110 -16.61 -13.38 3.70
CA MET A 110 -15.73 -14.01 2.72
C MET A 110 -16.50 -15.08 1.95
N GLU A 111 -16.20 -15.18 0.66
CA GLU A 111 -16.65 -16.26 -0.21
C GLU A 111 -15.47 -16.85 -0.97
N ARG A 112 -15.52 -18.16 -1.22
CA ARG A 112 -14.57 -18.87 -2.08
C ARG A 112 -15.17 -19.01 -3.47
N TYR A 113 -14.36 -18.83 -4.50
CA TYR A 113 -14.75 -19.14 -5.86
C TYR A 113 -14.81 -20.67 -6.02
N PRO A 114 -15.73 -21.22 -6.85
CA PRO A 114 -15.83 -22.66 -7.02
C PRO A 114 -14.55 -23.34 -7.54
N GLU A 115 -13.81 -22.65 -8.41
CA GLU A 115 -12.54 -23.11 -8.97
C GLU A 115 -11.37 -22.43 -8.23
N ALA A 116 -10.16 -23.03 -8.39
CA ALA A 116 -8.95 -22.47 -7.76
C ALA A 116 -8.57 -21.09 -8.33
N MET A 117 -8.91 -20.80 -9.57
CA MET A 117 -8.63 -19.54 -10.25
C MET A 117 -9.91 -19.01 -10.90
N GLN A 118 -10.09 -17.70 -10.86
CA GLN A 118 -11.16 -17.05 -11.60
C GLN A 118 -10.85 -16.99 -13.11
N PRO A 119 -11.88 -16.91 -13.98
CA PRO A 119 -11.65 -16.70 -15.41
C PRO A 119 -10.98 -15.35 -15.67
N ILE A 120 -9.98 -15.34 -16.56
CA ILE A 120 -9.40 -14.09 -17.06
C ILE A 120 -10.28 -13.62 -18.24
N THR A 121 -10.94 -12.50 -18.07
CA THR A 121 -11.91 -11.93 -19.01
C THR A 121 -11.44 -10.64 -19.66
N ARG A 122 -10.35 -10.08 -19.15
CA ARG A 122 -9.72 -8.84 -19.63
C ARG A 122 -8.23 -9.04 -19.86
N PRO A 123 -7.64 -8.38 -20.87
CA PRO A 123 -6.20 -8.42 -21.06
C PRO A 123 -5.48 -7.79 -19.87
N GLU A 124 -4.27 -8.20 -19.62
CA GLU A 124 -3.38 -7.58 -18.64
C GLU A 124 -3.14 -6.10 -18.99
N GLY A 125 -3.24 -5.24 -17.98
CA GLY A 125 -3.09 -3.80 -18.15
C GLY A 125 -4.34 -3.06 -18.66
N ASP A 126 -5.50 -3.72 -18.77
CA ASP A 126 -6.76 -3.10 -19.20
C ASP A 126 -7.15 -1.92 -18.31
N SER A 127 -7.11 -2.12 -16.98
CA SER A 127 -7.42 -1.06 -16.01
C SER A 127 -6.44 0.12 -16.12
N GLN A 128 -5.16 -0.16 -16.34
CA GLN A 128 -4.14 0.86 -16.56
C GLN A 128 -4.36 1.64 -17.87
N ALA A 129 -4.70 0.93 -18.95
CA ALA A 129 -4.95 1.56 -20.25
C ALA A 129 -6.19 2.47 -20.21
N ARG A 130 -7.25 2.04 -19.53
CA ARG A 130 -8.51 2.80 -19.46
C ARG A 130 -8.46 3.98 -18.49
N TYR A 131 -7.79 3.82 -17.35
CA TYR A 131 -7.93 4.75 -16.22
C TYR A 131 -6.59 5.35 -15.75
N GLY A 132 -5.46 4.74 -16.10
CA GLY A 132 -4.15 5.13 -15.59
C GLY A 132 -3.43 6.25 -16.36
N ALA A 133 -4.03 6.78 -17.43
CA ALA A 133 -3.42 7.79 -18.31
C ALA A 133 -4.05 9.18 -18.18
N ASN A 134 -4.60 9.53 -17.00
CA ASN A 134 -5.33 10.78 -16.75
C ASN A 134 -6.56 10.98 -17.64
N MET A 135 -7.11 9.90 -18.15
CA MET A 135 -8.35 9.86 -18.95
C MET A 135 -9.29 8.80 -18.39
N LEU A 136 -10.58 9.03 -18.56
CA LEU A 136 -11.63 8.06 -18.25
C LEU A 136 -12.44 7.79 -19.52
N PRO A 137 -12.97 6.57 -19.73
CA PRO A 137 -13.99 6.36 -20.75
C PRO A 137 -15.14 7.36 -20.59
N SER A 138 -15.64 7.91 -21.68
CA SER A 138 -16.62 9.01 -21.66
C SER A 138 -17.96 8.62 -21.00
N ASP A 139 -18.23 7.33 -20.93
CA ASP A 139 -19.42 6.73 -20.33
C ASP A 139 -19.14 6.07 -18.96
N TYR A 140 -17.93 6.29 -18.40
CA TYR A 140 -17.55 5.69 -17.12
C TYR A 140 -18.42 6.21 -15.98
N THR A 141 -19.02 5.27 -15.26
CA THR A 141 -19.72 5.53 -14.00
C THR A 141 -19.05 4.75 -12.88
N PRO A 142 -18.59 5.40 -11.80
CA PRO A 142 -17.99 4.71 -10.67
C PRO A 142 -18.94 3.66 -10.07
N GLN A 143 -18.46 2.42 -9.98
CA GLN A 143 -19.22 1.32 -9.37
C GLN A 143 -18.82 1.11 -7.90
N SER A 144 -17.75 1.75 -7.46
CA SER A 144 -17.17 1.61 -6.13
C SER A 144 -16.44 2.88 -5.75
N LEU A 145 -16.17 3.05 -4.44
CA LEU A 145 -15.34 4.14 -3.92
C LEU A 145 -13.83 3.85 -4.12
N THR A 146 -13.48 2.60 -4.43
CA THR A 146 -12.09 2.21 -4.73
C THR A 146 -11.75 2.60 -6.16
N THR A 147 -10.48 2.89 -6.40
CA THR A 147 -9.95 3.18 -7.73
C THR A 147 -10.26 2.06 -8.73
N PRO A 148 -10.55 2.38 -9.99
CA PRO A 148 -10.66 1.38 -11.05
C PRO A 148 -9.30 0.89 -11.58
N VAL A 149 -8.18 1.47 -11.12
CA VAL A 149 -6.81 1.06 -11.46
C VAL A 149 -6.33 0.02 -10.45
N PHE A 150 -6.00 -1.18 -10.91
CA PHE A 150 -5.56 -2.26 -10.02
C PHE A 150 -4.06 -2.25 -9.74
N CYS A 151 -3.26 -1.63 -10.60
CA CYS A 151 -1.81 -1.54 -10.43
C CYS A 151 -1.29 -0.12 -10.64
N TYR A 152 -0.40 0.30 -9.75
CA TYR A 152 0.41 1.50 -9.89
C TYR A 152 1.88 1.07 -10.03
N PRO A 153 2.42 0.99 -11.27
CA PRO A 153 3.76 0.51 -11.52
C PRO A 153 4.83 1.40 -10.89
N TYR A 154 5.82 0.79 -10.25
CA TYR A 154 6.88 1.53 -9.56
C TYR A 154 7.70 2.43 -10.51
N ALA A 155 7.97 1.98 -11.71
CA ALA A 155 8.69 2.78 -12.70
C ALA A 155 8.04 4.16 -12.93
N ARG A 156 6.71 4.22 -13.03
CA ARG A 156 5.96 5.50 -13.15
C ARG A 156 5.97 6.30 -11.86
N THR A 157 5.85 5.62 -10.74
CA THR A 157 5.93 6.24 -9.41
C THR A 157 7.30 6.88 -9.19
N ARG A 158 8.36 6.16 -9.54
CA ARG A 158 9.73 6.65 -9.40
C ARG A 158 10.03 7.84 -10.32
N GLU A 159 9.52 7.79 -11.55
CA GLU A 159 9.58 8.91 -12.48
C GLU A 159 8.88 10.15 -11.92
N ALA A 160 7.67 9.99 -11.36
CA ALA A 160 6.92 11.09 -10.78
C ALA A 160 7.67 11.76 -9.61
N LEU A 161 8.34 10.97 -8.75
CA LEU A 161 9.20 11.50 -7.68
C LEU A 161 10.38 12.31 -8.23
N GLU A 162 11.03 11.84 -9.31
CA GLU A 162 12.14 12.59 -9.94
C GLU A 162 11.65 13.89 -10.61
N GLN A 163 10.47 13.88 -11.22
CA GLN A 163 9.89 15.10 -11.78
C GLN A 163 9.55 16.11 -10.68
N LEU A 164 8.96 15.64 -9.57
CA LEU A 164 8.70 16.50 -8.42
C LEU A 164 9.99 17.07 -7.84
N ARG A 165 11.07 16.28 -7.75
CA ARG A 165 12.39 16.72 -7.30
C ARG A 165 12.96 17.86 -8.16
N ARG A 166 12.74 17.83 -9.48
CA ARG A 166 13.22 18.88 -10.39
C ARG A 166 12.41 20.16 -10.29
N GLY A 167 11.15 20.06 -9.89
CA GLY A 167 10.19 21.16 -9.92
C GLY A 167 9.93 21.85 -8.58
N GLY A 168 10.40 21.33 -7.46
CA GLY A 168 10.02 21.89 -6.17
C GLY A 168 10.98 21.56 -5.02
N ASP A 169 10.77 22.26 -3.92
CA ASP A 169 11.48 22.07 -2.68
C ASP A 169 10.89 20.90 -1.88
N ALA A 170 11.75 20.18 -1.16
CA ALA A 170 11.33 19.13 -0.27
C ALA A 170 10.55 19.72 0.92
N HIS A 171 9.41 19.10 1.26
CA HIS A 171 8.67 19.45 2.47
C HIS A 171 9.50 19.19 3.71
N LEU A 172 9.48 20.11 4.68
CA LEU A 172 10.34 20.07 5.86
C LEU A 172 10.25 18.77 6.68
N CYS A 173 9.08 18.11 6.71
CA CYS A 173 8.88 16.87 7.47
C CYS A 173 8.92 15.61 6.60
N HIS A 174 8.54 15.70 5.33
CA HIS A 174 8.20 14.54 4.51
C HIS A 174 9.12 14.32 3.31
N GLY A 175 10.05 15.23 3.02
CA GLY A 175 10.78 15.20 1.76
C GLY A 175 9.85 15.47 0.57
N LEU A 176 10.01 14.73 -0.50
CA LEU A 176 9.16 14.81 -1.69
C LEU A 176 8.11 13.70 -1.60
N LYS A 177 6.89 14.02 -1.18
CA LYS A 177 5.83 13.02 -0.90
C LYS A 177 4.68 13.16 -1.89
N LEU A 178 4.30 12.03 -2.50
CA LEU A 178 3.16 11.89 -3.38
C LEU A 178 2.11 10.95 -2.76
N GLN A 179 0.86 11.23 -3.04
CA GLN A 179 -0.28 10.36 -2.73
C GLN A 179 -0.66 9.61 -4.01
N TYR A 180 -0.83 8.29 -3.91
CA TYR A 180 -1.52 7.55 -4.96
C TYR A 180 -2.99 8.00 -5.01
N SER A 181 -3.51 8.19 -6.20
CA SER A 181 -4.84 8.76 -6.37
C SER A 181 -5.78 7.85 -7.16
N ASN A 182 -7.06 7.94 -6.85
CA ASN A 182 -8.13 7.40 -7.67
C ASN A 182 -8.39 8.36 -8.83
N PRO A 183 -8.14 7.99 -10.10
CA PRO A 183 -8.32 8.88 -11.23
C PRO A 183 -9.77 9.31 -11.46
N ALA A 184 -10.74 8.54 -10.96
CA ALA A 184 -12.15 8.88 -11.08
C ALA A 184 -12.61 9.99 -10.13
N THR A 185 -11.88 10.22 -9.02
CA THR A 185 -12.30 11.16 -7.98
C THR A 185 -11.22 12.19 -7.62
N GLY A 186 -9.96 11.93 -7.96
CA GLY A 186 -8.81 12.68 -7.47
C GLY A 186 -8.49 12.44 -5.99
N GLY A 187 -9.28 11.60 -5.31
CA GLY A 187 -9.10 11.25 -3.90
C GLY A 187 -8.14 10.08 -3.68
N TYR A 188 -8.26 9.45 -2.54
CA TYR A 188 -7.47 8.26 -2.19
C TYR A 188 -7.86 7.06 -3.05
N PRO A 189 -6.94 6.10 -3.30
CA PRO A 189 -7.23 4.93 -4.13
C PRO A 189 -8.23 3.97 -3.47
N MET A 190 -8.33 4.01 -2.15
CA MET A 190 -9.26 3.17 -1.37
C MET A 190 -9.97 4.03 -0.32
N PRO A 191 -11.21 3.71 0.07
CA PRO A 191 -11.98 4.52 1.00
C PRO A 191 -11.45 4.48 2.44
N THR A 192 -10.80 3.39 2.84
CA THR A 192 -10.32 3.14 4.19
C THR A 192 -8.80 3.30 4.33
N ILE A 193 -8.05 3.08 3.24
CA ILE A 193 -6.58 3.07 3.24
C ILE A 193 -6.04 4.08 2.23
N GLY A 194 -5.25 5.04 2.68
CA GLY A 194 -4.45 5.93 1.85
C GLY A 194 -3.06 5.35 1.64
N ALA A 195 -2.54 5.43 0.41
CA ALA A 195 -1.19 5.01 0.07
C ALA A 195 -0.37 6.19 -0.43
N PHE A 196 0.91 6.20 -0.08
CA PHE A 196 1.84 7.29 -0.36
C PHE A 196 3.21 6.73 -0.73
N VAL A 197 3.97 7.54 -1.43
CA VAL A 197 5.40 7.32 -1.65
C VAL A 197 6.14 8.62 -1.37
N GLN A 198 7.33 8.54 -0.78
CA GLN A 198 8.15 9.71 -0.51
C GLN A 198 9.62 9.45 -0.81
N LEU A 199 10.26 10.41 -1.47
CA LEU A 199 11.71 10.47 -1.64
C LEU A 199 12.28 11.39 -0.56
N LEU A 200 13.19 10.85 0.22
CA LEU A 200 14.05 11.58 1.14
C LEU A 200 15.36 11.89 0.40
N PRO A 201 15.63 13.15 0.02
CA PRO A 201 16.85 13.49 -0.70
C PRO A 201 18.09 13.26 0.17
N ARG A 202 19.25 13.15 -0.45
CA ARG A 202 20.54 13.07 0.24
C ARG A 202 20.67 14.13 1.33
N SER A 203 21.13 13.72 2.50
CA SER A 203 21.31 14.57 3.69
C SER A 203 19.99 15.16 4.21
N PHE A 204 18.85 14.48 3.95
CA PHE A 204 17.57 14.90 4.48
C PHE A 204 17.54 14.75 6.00
N ALA A 205 17.25 15.84 6.69
CA ALA A 205 17.02 15.90 8.12
C ALA A 205 15.65 16.53 8.36
N GLY A 206 14.60 15.68 8.34
CA GLY A 206 13.22 16.11 8.46
C GLY A 206 12.93 16.79 9.81
N LYS A 207 12.03 17.76 9.82
CA LYS A 207 11.45 18.25 11.09
C LYS A 207 10.43 17.26 11.62
N PRO A 208 10.27 17.12 12.94
CA PRO A 208 9.29 16.22 13.53
C PRO A 208 7.87 16.70 13.29
N TYR A 209 6.95 15.77 13.05
CA TYR A 209 5.52 16.01 12.91
C TYR A 209 4.70 14.96 13.70
N ARG A 210 3.40 15.18 13.80
CA ARG A 210 2.43 14.21 14.34
C ARG A 210 1.19 14.18 13.44
N ALA A 211 0.59 12.99 13.30
CA ALA A 211 -0.72 12.83 12.66
C ALA A 211 -1.53 11.77 13.41
N THR A 212 -2.85 11.84 13.33
CA THR A 212 -3.72 10.88 14.01
C THR A 212 -3.82 9.54 13.29
N ASP A 213 -3.50 9.49 11.99
CA ASP A 213 -3.47 8.24 11.24
C ASP A 213 -2.26 7.38 11.62
N GLY A 214 -2.50 6.11 11.94
CA GLY A 214 -1.44 5.12 12.09
C GLY A 214 -0.85 4.80 10.73
N THR A 215 0.47 4.93 10.58
CA THR A 215 1.14 4.79 9.27
C THR A 215 2.13 3.64 9.28
N VAL A 216 1.99 2.72 8.33
CA VAL A 216 2.95 1.64 8.04
C VAL A 216 3.87 2.10 6.91
N TYR A 217 5.17 1.92 7.08
CA TYR A 217 6.20 2.26 6.11
C TYR A 217 6.91 1.00 5.63
N CYS A 218 7.30 1.00 4.36
CA CYS A 218 8.22 0.03 3.75
C CYS A 218 9.33 0.80 3.05
N ALA A 219 10.59 0.48 3.35
CA ALA A 219 11.74 1.06 2.67
C ALA A 219 11.89 0.39 1.29
N VAL A 220 11.82 1.22 0.24
CA VAL A 220 11.85 0.75 -1.16
C VAL A 220 13.24 0.88 -1.76
N GLU A 221 13.92 2.00 -1.49
CA GLU A 221 15.28 2.28 -1.95
C GLU A 221 16.07 2.90 -0.81
N GLY A 222 17.34 2.52 -0.72
CA GLY A 222 18.30 3.13 0.20
C GLY A 222 18.11 2.77 1.67
N SER A 223 18.60 3.63 2.53
CA SER A 223 18.60 3.43 3.99
C SER A 223 18.47 4.76 4.72
N GLY A 224 18.05 4.69 5.96
CA GLY A 224 17.92 5.87 6.81
C GLY A 224 17.51 5.52 8.22
N ARG A 225 17.02 6.51 8.94
CA ARG A 225 16.51 6.34 10.30
C ARG A 225 15.23 7.14 10.50
N THR A 226 14.34 6.60 11.32
CA THR A 226 13.12 7.29 11.74
C THR A 226 13.08 7.34 13.25
N ARG A 227 12.89 8.55 13.81
CA ARG A 227 12.63 8.73 15.24
C ARG A 227 11.14 8.72 15.48
N ILE A 228 10.67 7.84 16.35
CA ILE A 228 9.27 7.74 16.77
C ILE A 228 9.20 7.88 18.28
N ASP A 229 8.66 8.98 18.78
CA ASP A 229 8.61 9.35 20.21
C ASP A 229 9.97 9.19 20.93
N GLY A 230 11.04 9.59 20.24
CA GLY A 230 12.42 9.54 20.74
C GLY A 230 13.15 8.21 20.51
N LYS A 231 12.47 7.12 20.18
CA LYS A 231 13.11 5.87 19.76
C LYS A 231 13.61 6.00 18.33
N VAL A 232 14.83 5.57 18.06
CA VAL A 232 15.44 5.53 16.73
C VAL A 232 15.24 4.13 16.15
N LEU A 233 14.67 4.07 14.96
CA LEU A 233 14.60 2.90 14.11
C LEU A 233 15.50 3.17 12.91
N GLU A 234 16.56 2.41 12.77
CA GLU A 234 17.35 2.33 11.56
C GLU A 234 16.65 1.37 10.60
N TRP A 235 16.64 1.70 9.33
CA TRP A 235 16.02 0.89 8.29
C TRP A 235 16.83 0.93 7.00
N GLN A 236 16.71 -0.13 6.24
CA GLN A 236 17.25 -0.33 4.90
C GLN A 236 16.18 -0.90 3.98
N GLU A 237 16.49 -1.08 2.70
CA GLU A 237 15.57 -1.66 1.72
C GLU A 237 14.89 -2.92 2.26
N GLN A 238 13.58 -3.05 1.99
CA GLN A 238 12.68 -4.12 2.41
C GLN A 238 12.25 -4.07 3.89
N ASP A 239 12.84 -3.23 4.73
CA ASP A 239 12.39 -3.09 6.11
C ASP A 239 10.99 -2.47 6.19
N VAL A 240 10.17 -3.01 7.11
CA VAL A 240 8.84 -2.52 7.41
C VAL A 240 8.76 -2.05 8.85
N PHE A 241 8.22 -0.85 9.06
CA PHE A 241 8.02 -0.29 10.40
C PHE A 241 6.71 0.51 10.49
N VAL A 242 6.26 0.79 11.71
CA VAL A 242 4.99 1.49 11.96
C VAL A 242 5.20 2.72 12.83
N ALA A 243 4.54 3.81 12.47
CA ALA A 243 4.33 4.98 13.32
C ALA A 243 2.90 4.94 13.86
N PRO A 244 2.70 4.71 15.18
CA PRO A 244 1.38 4.73 15.79
C PRO A 244 0.72 6.12 15.71
N SER A 245 -0.61 6.14 15.87
CA SER A 245 -1.40 7.38 15.94
C SER A 245 -0.79 8.39 16.89
N TRP A 246 -0.69 9.65 16.45
CA TRP A 246 -0.20 10.82 17.19
C TRP A 246 1.23 10.74 17.71
N SER A 247 2.00 9.73 17.30
CA SER A 247 3.44 9.66 17.62
C SER A 247 4.20 10.80 16.93
N ARG A 248 5.27 11.27 17.57
CA ARG A 248 6.18 12.26 16.99
C ARG A 248 7.14 11.55 16.05
N VAL A 249 7.00 11.80 14.75
CA VAL A 249 7.75 11.13 13.68
C VAL A 249 8.74 12.11 13.05
N GLN A 250 9.96 11.65 12.81
CA GLN A 250 11.01 12.40 12.11
C GLN A 250 11.85 11.43 11.27
N HIS A 251 11.93 11.66 9.96
CA HIS A 251 12.74 10.88 9.04
C HIS A 251 14.08 11.57 8.76
N GLU A 252 15.13 10.77 8.61
CA GLU A 252 16.48 11.22 8.25
C GLU A 252 17.08 10.22 7.25
N ALA A 253 17.82 10.71 6.25
CA ALA A 253 18.52 9.87 5.27
C ALA A 253 19.85 10.53 4.87
N ASP A 254 20.94 9.75 4.84
CA ASP A 254 22.27 10.25 4.48
C ASP A 254 22.50 10.23 2.95
N ALA A 255 21.82 9.31 2.25
CA ALA A 255 21.73 9.23 0.79
C ALA A 255 20.25 9.31 0.36
N ASP A 256 20.00 9.38 -0.95
CA ASP A 256 18.63 9.32 -1.44
C ASP A 256 17.97 8.01 -0.97
N ALA A 257 16.74 8.10 -0.48
CA ALA A 257 15.99 6.94 -0.02
C ALA A 257 14.50 7.11 -0.35
N VAL A 258 13.82 6.01 -0.64
CA VAL A 258 12.40 6.00 -0.97
C VAL A 258 11.64 5.15 0.04
N LEU A 259 10.59 5.72 0.61
CA LEU A 259 9.64 5.01 1.48
C LEU A 259 8.27 4.94 0.79
N PHE A 260 7.71 3.74 0.68
CA PHE A 260 6.28 3.52 0.49
C PHE A 260 5.60 3.57 1.85
N SER A 261 4.36 4.05 1.92
CA SER A 261 3.59 4.00 3.17
C SER A 261 2.09 3.91 2.90
N PHE A 262 1.37 3.33 3.87
CA PHE A 262 -0.08 3.34 3.88
C PHE A 262 -0.64 3.63 5.27
N SER A 263 -1.83 4.22 5.32
CA SER A 263 -2.46 4.62 6.59
C SER A 263 -3.99 4.65 6.48
N ASP A 264 -4.65 4.71 7.63
CA ASP A 264 -6.11 4.84 7.74
C ASP A 264 -6.63 6.29 7.57
N ARG A 265 -5.81 7.19 7.03
CA ARG A 265 -6.12 8.61 6.83
C ARG A 265 -7.45 8.86 6.11
N PRO A 266 -7.81 8.13 5.02
CA PRO A 266 -9.09 8.34 4.34
C PRO A 266 -10.30 8.12 5.25
N ALA A 267 -10.30 7.02 6.01
CA ALA A 267 -11.37 6.73 6.97
C ALA A 267 -11.46 7.80 8.05
N GLN A 268 -10.34 8.21 8.64
CA GLN A 268 -10.32 9.29 9.63
C GLN A 268 -10.80 10.61 9.05
N LYS A 269 -10.44 10.95 7.80
CA LYS A 269 -10.94 12.17 7.14
C LYS A 269 -12.45 12.11 6.89
N ALA A 270 -12.95 10.97 6.41
CA ALA A 270 -14.38 10.77 6.17
C ALA A 270 -15.21 10.92 7.46
N LEU A 271 -14.65 10.50 8.60
CA LEU A 271 -15.26 10.61 9.93
C LEU A 271 -14.97 11.95 10.64
N GLY A 272 -14.21 12.86 10.04
CA GLY A 272 -13.82 14.14 10.65
C GLY A 272 -12.80 14.03 11.80
N LEU A 273 -12.11 12.90 11.94
CA LEU A 273 -11.18 12.59 13.02
C LEU A 273 -9.73 12.95 12.72
N TRP A 274 -9.36 13.06 11.45
CA TRP A 274 -7.96 13.27 11.07
C TRP A 274 -7.44 14.64 11.50
N ARG A 275 -6.28 14.65 12.14
CA ARG A 275 -5.55 15.84 12.55
C ARG A 275 -4.06 15.65 12.26
N GLU A 276 -3.39 16.74 11.92
CA GLU A 276 -1.94 16.79 11.75
C GLU A 276 -1.37 18.02 12.45
N LYS A 277 -0.18 17.86 13.01
CA LYS A 277 0.62 18.95 13.56
C LYS A 277 2.01 18.90 12.93
N VAL A 278 2.29 19.86 12.07
CA VAL A 278 3.61 20.14 11.51
C VAL A 278 4.21 21.35 12.22
N PRO A 279 5.55 21.52 12.25
CA PRO A 279 6.17 22.74 12.74
C PRO A 279 5.64 23.93 11.93
N CYS A 280 5.36 25.04 12.61
CA CYS A 280 5.20 26.34 11.93
C CYS A 280 6.61 26.79 11.47
N ASP A 281 6.68 27.40 10.30
CA ASP A 281 7.90 28.07 9.81
C ASP A 281 8.28 29.24 10.68
#